data_779c845e937dfa7c4ecf1173a05bcdb1
#
_entry.id   779c845e937dfa7c4ecf1173a05bcdb1
#
_cell.length_a   1.000
_cell.length_b   1.000
_cell.length_c   1.000
_cell.angle_alpha   90.00
_cell.angle_beta   90.00
_cell.angle_gamma   90.00
#
_symmetry.space_group_name_H-M   'P 1'
#
loop_
_entity.id
_entity.type
_entity.pdbx_description
1 polymer ?
#
loop_
_entity_poly.entity_id
_entity_poly.type
_entity_poly.pdbx_seq_one_letter_code
_entity_poly.pdbx_strand_id
1 'polypeptide(L)'
;CVEFLAETYSHSLAALADRDEFVAQVKQHCALMEKEFGVKPTAFRNTELIYSDHIGEVVASMGFRTMLAEGAKHVLGWKSPNYVYANAIDQKLHLLLRNFKLSDDIAFRFSDRGWSQWPLTAEKYVSWLNNPELPGEVINLFMDYETFGEHQWESTGIFAFMEALPEVMLRTPGFAFITPSEAAARFEPVASL
;
A
#
# COMPACT_ATOMS: atom_id res chain seq x y z
N CYS A 1 12.67 -8.00 0.83
CA CYS A 1 12.02 -7.44 2.04
C CYS A 1 10.62 -8.00 2.14
N VAL A 2 10.22 -8.45 3.33
CA VAL A 2 8.84 -8.85 3.66
C VAL A 2 8.51 -8.26 5.02
N GLU A 3 7.34 -7.64 5.15
CA GLU A 3 6.79 -7.18 6.41
C GLU A 3 5.35 -7.67 6.53
N PHE A 4 5.01 -8.28 7.67
CA PHE A 4 3.63 -8.64 7.98
C PHE A 4 2.90 -7.42 8.53
N LEU A 5 1.72 -7.15 7.95
CA LEU A 5 0.85 -6.07 8.39
C LEU A 5 -0.18 -6.59 9.38
N ALA A 6 -0.61 -5.73 10.29
CA ALA A 6 -1.81 -5.96 11.08
C ALA A 6 -3.06 -5.52 10.30
N GLU A 7 -4.17 -6.21 10.53
CA GLU A 7 -5.50 -5.83 10.06
C GLU A 7 -6.59 -6.30 11.04
N THR A 8 -7.87 -6.16 10.71
CA THR A 8 -8.96 -6.79 11.46
C THR A 8 -8.95 -8.30 11.23
N TYR A 9 -9.10 -9.08 12.29
CA TYR A 9 -8.99 -10.55 12.24
C TYR A 9 -9.91 -11.21 11.20
N SER A 10 -11.12 -10.71 11.06
CA SER A 10 -12.14 -11.26 10.16
C SER A 10 -12.29 -10.46 8.86
N HIS A 11 -11.32 -9.59 8.51
CA HIS A 11 -11.44 -8.68 7.38
C HIS A 11 -12.75 -7.90 7.39
N SER A 12 -13.13 -7.40 8.57
CA SER A 12 -14.43 -6.80 8.83
C SER A 12 -14.43 -5.27 8.69
N LEU A 13 -15.62 -4.70 8.59
CA LEU A 13 -15.86 -3.26 8.60
C LEU A 13 -16.03 -2.70 10.03
N ALA A 14 -15.53 -3.38 11.06
CA ALA A 14 -15.68 -2.97 12.45
C ALA A 14 -15.19 -1.54 12.71
N ALA A 15 -14.17 -1.08 11.99
CA ALA A 15 -13.67 0.29 12.08
C ALA A 15 -14.73 1.37 11.82
N LEU A 16 -15.81 1.04 11.09
CA LEU A 16 -16.92 1.95 10.78
C LEU A 16 -18.08 1.85 11.77
N ALA A 17 -18.17 0.74 12.52
CA ALA A 17 -19.36 0.39 13.30
C ALA A 17 -19.14 0.41 14.80
N ASP A 18 -18.02 -0.15 15.27
CA ASP A 18 -17.76 -0.36 16.69
C ASP A 18 -16.25 -0.31 16.97
N ARG A 19 -15.84 0.70 17.75
CA ARG A 19 -14.42 0.90 18.10
C ARG A 19 -13.85 -0.25 18.92
N ASP A 20 -14.61 -0.76 19.87
CA ASP A 20 -14.11 -1.79 20.79
C ASP A 20 -13.94 -3.12 20.06
N GLU A 21 -14.88 -3.46 19.19
CA GLU A 21 -14.78 -4.62 18.30
C GLU A 21 -13.61 -4.47 17.33
N PHE A 22 -13.43 -3.29 16.72
CA PHE A 22 -12.28 -3.01 15.87
C PHE A 22 -10.96 -3.27 16.59
N VAL A 23 -10.79 -2.70 17.78
CA VAL A 23 -9.58 -2.88 18.59
C VAL A 23 -9.38 -4.35 18.99
N ALA A 24 -10.47 -5.05 19.34
CA ALA A 24 -10.41 -6.47 19.70
C ALA A 24 -9.94 -7.35 18.54
N GLN A 25 -10.48 -7.14 17.34
CA GLN A 25 -10.07 -7.89 16.15
C GLN A 25 -8.62 -7.62 15.74
N VAL A 26 -8.17 -6.36 15.80
CA VAL A 26 -6.77 -6.04 15.52
C VAL A 26 -5.82 -6.72 16.51
N LYS A 27 -6.14 -6.69 17.80
CA LYS A 27 -5.35 -7.40 18.82
C LYS A 27 -5.32 -8.91 18.59
N GLN A 28 -6.45 -9.50 18.20
CA GLN A 28 -6.57 -10.92 17.90
C GLN A 28 -5.69 -11.28 16.67
N HIS A 29 -5.71 -10.48 15.63
CA HIS A 29 -4.87 -10.68 14.44
C HIS A 29 -3.37 -10.57 14.80
N CYS A 30 -2.97 -9.55 15.57
CA CYS A 30 -1.59 -9.41 16.01
C CYS A 30 -1.12 -10.63 16.84
N ALA A 31 -1.97 -11.15 17.74
CA ALA A 31 -1.66 -12.34 18.51
C ALA A 31 -1.51 -13.59 17.64
N LEU A 32 -2.32 -13.71 16.57
CA LEU A 32 -2.17 -14.77 15.59
C LEU A 32 -0.83 -14.66 14.83
N MET A 33 -0.49 -13.46 14.36
CA MET A 33 0.80 -13.22 13.67
C MET A 33 1.99 -13.56 14.56
N GLU A 34 1.96 -13.17 15.81
CA GLU A 34 3.02 -13.48 16.77
C GLU A 34 3.10 -14.98 17.03
N LYS A 35 1.97 -15.68 17.19
CA LYS A 35 1.91 -17.12 17.42
C LYS A 35 2.42 -17.92 16.22
N GLU A 36 1.96 -17.61 15.01
CA GLU A 36 2.22 -18.43 13.82
C GLU A 36 3.56 -18.09 13.14
N PHE A 37 3.97 -16.83 13.18
CA PHE A 37 5.15 -16.32 12.47
C PHE A 37 6.24 -15.76 13.39
N GLY A 38 6.00 -15.65 14.70
CA GLY A 38 6.94 -15.05 15.65
C GLY A 38 7.15 -13.54 15.43
N VAL A 39 6.25 -12.88 14.71
CA VAL A 39 6.37 -11.48 14.33
C VAL A 39 5.22 -10.66 14.92
N LYS A 40 5.57 -9.56 15.58
CA LYS A 40 4.60 -8.56 16.02
C LYS A 40 4.51 -7.46 14.97
N PRO A 41 3.39 -7.32 14.24
CA PRO A 41 3.24 -6.29 13.22
C PRO A 41 3.37 -4.88 13.81
N THR A 42 4.03 -3.99 13.07
CA THR A 42 4.22 -2.57 13.43
C THR A 42 3.56 -1.62 12.45
N ALA A 43 3.19 -2.12 11.28
CA ALA A 43 2.40 -1.41 10.27
C ALA A 43 0.99 -2.02 10.17
N PHE A 44 0.02 -1.19 9.83
CA PHE A 44 -1.39 -1.53 9.79
C PHE A 44 -2.01 -1.24 8.42
N ARG A 45 -2.88 -2.12 7.96
CA ARG A 45 -3.76 -1.90 6.80
C ARG A 45 -5.19 -2.22 7.22
N ASN A 46 -6.09 -1.25 7.09
CA ASN A 46 -7.50 -1.52 7.37
C ASN A 46 -8.17 -2.24 6.18
N THR A 47 -9.24 -2.97 6.46
CA THR A 47 -10.14 -3.56 5.47
C THR A 47 -10.49 -2.53 4.41
N GLU A 48 -10.36 -2.91 3.11
CA GLU A 48 -10.64 -2.05 1.95
C GLU A 48 -9.88 -0.71 1.94
N LEU A 49 -8.72 -0.64 2.62
CA LEU A 49 -7.93 0.60 2.78
C LEU A 49 -8.73 1.76 3.40
N ILE A 50 -9.84 1.47 4.07
CA ILE A 50 -10.71 2.47 4.70
C ILE A 50 -9.93 3.27 5.74
N TYR A 51 -9.98 4.57 5.59
CA TYR A 51 -9.29 5.53 6.46
C TYR A 51 -10.20 6.71 6.79
N SER A 52 -10.07 7.20 8.01
CA SER A 52 -10.42 8.54 8.46
C SER A 52 -9.45 8.94 9.55
N ASP A 53 -9.39 10.24 9.88
CA ASP A 53 -8.50 10.75 10.94
C ASP A 53 -8.75 10.05 12.27
N HIS A 54 -10.00 9.78 12.61
CA HIS A 54 -10.37 9.06 13.84
C HIS A 54 -9.97 7.59 13.81
N ILE A 55 -10.09 6.91 12.67
CA ILE A 55 -9.59 5.53 12.53
C ILE A 55 -8.07 5.54 12.73
N GLY A 56 -7.36 6.49 12.11
CA GLY A 56 -5.92 6.65 12.29
C GLY A 56 -5.54 6.91 13.76
N GLU A 57 -6.27 7.77 14.46
CA GLU A 57 -6.08 8.02 15.89
C GLU A 57 -6.21 6.72 16.72
N VAL A 58 -7.23 5.90 16.44
CA VAL A 58 -7.41 4.61 17.13
C VAL A 58 -6.25 3.67 16.81
N VAL A 59 -5.81 3.59 15.55
CA VAL A 59 -4.66 2.77 15.13
C VAL A 59 -3.38 3.23 15.85
N ALA A 60 -3.13 4.53 15.89
CA ALA A 60 -2.01 5.11 16.63
C ALA A 60 -2.05 4.76 18.14
N SER A 61 -3.25 4.83 18.74
CA SER A 61 -3.46 4.48 20.15
C SER A 61 -3.14 3.02 20.49
N MET A 62 -3.22 2.12 19.50
CA MET A 62 -2.81 0.71 19.64
C MET A 62 -1.28 0.51 19.52
N GLY A 63 -0.53 1.57 19.21
CA GLY A 63 0.93 1.56 19.14
C GLY A 63 1.51 1.45 17.72
N PHE A 64 0.68 1.41 16.69
CA PHE A 64 1.16 1.44 15.31
C PHE A 64 1.75 2.81 14.95
N ARG A 65 2.70 2.80 14.03
CA ARG A 65 3.38 4.01 13.55
C ARG A 65 3.22 4.22 12.05
N THR A 66 2.74 3.20 11.35
CA THR A 66 2.56 3.22 9.91
C THR A 66 1.19 2.64 9.57
N MET A 67 0.44 3.32 8.72
CA MET A 67 -0.83 2.84 8.19
C MET A 67 -0.87 3.00 6.68
N LEU A 68 -1.34 1.96 5.99
CA LEU A 68 -1.60 1.97 4.57
C LEU A 68 -3.05 2.40 4.33
N ALA A 69 -3.25 3.35 3.42
CA ALA A 69 -4.57 3.88 3.09
C ALA A 69 -4.71 4.16 1.59
N GLU A 70 -5.95 4.34 1.13
CA GLU A 70 -6.20 4.73 -0.25
C GLU A 70 -5.75 6.19 -0.50
N GLY A 71 -5.08 6.42 -1.61
CA GLY A 71 -4.71 7.75 -2.09
C GLY A 71 -5.89 8.47 -2.76
N ALA A 72 -6.97 8.67 -2.01
CA ALA A 72 -8.22 9.19 -2.53
C ALA A 72 -8.06 10.61 -3.13
N LYS A 73 -8.24 10.74 -4.43
CA LYS A 73 -8.00 11.97 -5.18
C LYS A 73 -8.77 13.19 -4.64
N HIS A 74 -9.99 12.99 -4.14
CA HIS A 74 -10.79 14.09 -3.60
C HIS A 74 -10.27 14.62 -2.26
N VAL A 75 -9.51 13.80 -1.51
CA VAL A 75 -8.81 14.19 -0.27
C VAL A 75 -7.45 14.80 -0.60
N LEU A 76 -6.69 14.15 -1.47
CA LEU A 76 -5.38 14.63 -1.90
C LEU A 76 -5.44 15.96 -2.69
N GLY A 77 -6.48 16.15 -3.49
CA GLY A 77 -6.59 17.29 -4.39
C GLY A 77 -5.45 17.29 -5.41
N TRP A 78 -4.54 18.26 -5.31
CA TRP A 78 -3.36 18.40 -6.16
C TRP A 78 -2.11 17.68 -5.63
N LYS A 79 -2.16 17.17 -4.38
CA LYS A 79 -1.04 16.47 -3.74
C LYS A 79 -0.81 15.09 -4.39
N SER A 80 0.43 14.63 -4.33
CA SER A 80 0.82 13.31 -4.83
C SER A 80 0.69 12.23 -3.75
N PRO A 81 0.20 11.01 -4.06
CA PRO A 81 0.23 9.88 -3.13
C PRO A 81 1.65 9.33 -2.88
N ASN A 82 2.64 9.83 -3.61
CA ASN A 82 4.01 9.32 -3.58
C ASN A 82 4.89 9.99 -2.51
N TYR A 83 4.27 10.53 -1.48
CA TYR A 83 4.94 11.04 -0.27
C TYR A 83 4.38 10.35 0.98
N VAL A 84 5.13 10.41 2.05
CA VAL A 84 4.63 10.05 3.38
C VAL A 84 3.80 11.21 3.92
N TYR A 85 2.67 10.89 4.54
CA TYR A 85 1.80 11.85 5.22
C TYR A 85 1.68 11.48 6.70
N ALA A 86 1.18 12.40 7.51
CA ALA A 86 0.84 12.13 8.91
C ALA A 86 -0.68 12.14 9.10
N ASN A 87 -1.17 11.36 10.06
CA ASN A 87 -2.55 11.49 10.53
C ASN A 87 -2.77 12.88 11.14
N ALA A 88 -3.91 13.52 10.85
CA ALA A 88 -4.17 14.88 11.30
C ALA A 88 -4.34 15.00 12.83
N ILE A 89 -4.78 13.93 13.51
CA ILE A 89 -5.02 13.91 14.97
C ILE A 89 -3.76 13.43 15.70
N ASP A 90 -3.18 12.28 15.33
CA ASP A 90 -1.92 11.78 15.89
C ASP A 90 -0.83 11.75 14.82
N GLN A 91 -0.04 12.81 14.76
CA GLN A 91 1.03 12.98 13.77
C GLN A 91 2.17 11.95 13.86
N LYS A 92 2.19 11.12 14.90
CA LYS A 92 3.14 10.01 15.02
C LYS A 92 2.77 8.83 14.13
N LEU A 93 1.53 8.76 13.63
CA LEU A 93 1.10 7.78 12.66
C LEU A 93 1.39 8.31 11.25
N HIS A 94 2.30 7.66 10.57
CA HIS A 94 2.62 7.94 9.18
C HIS A 94 1.69 7.16 8.24
N LEU A 95 1.27 7.82 7.18
CA LEU A 95 0.36 7.27 6.18
C LEU A 95 1.10 7.03 4.88
N LEU A 96 1.01 5.82 4.36
CA LEU A 96 1.46 5.43 3.04
C LEU A 96 0.22 5.28 2.15
N LEU A 97 0.16 6.08 1.09
CA LEU A 97 -1.03 6.20 0.26
C LEU A 97 -0.88 5.41 -1.03
N ARG A 98 -1.89 4.62 -1.37
CA ARG A 98 -1.93 3.87 -2.62
C ARG A 98 -1.85 4.80 -3.83
N ASN A 99 -0.89 4.57 -4.71
CA ASN A 99 -0.95 5.14 -6.05
C ASN A 99 -1.93 4.31 -6.88
N PHE A 100 -3.22 4.70 -6.87
CA PHE A 100 -4.27 3.93 -7.50
C PHE A 100 -4.05 3.75 -9.00
N LYS A 101 -3.59 4.80 -9.70
CA LYS A 101 -3.39 4.74 -11.15
C LYS A 101 -2.35 3.67 -11.52
N LEU A 102 -1.18 3.73 -10.91
CA LEU A 102 -0.10 2.77 -11.16
C LEU A 102 -0.46 1.36 -10.68
N SER A 103 -1.16 1.24 -9.55
CA SER A 103 -1.64 -0.05 -9.07
C SER A 103 -2.68 -0.67 -10.02
N ASP A 104 -3.64 0.14 -10.49
CA ASP A 104 -4.72 -0.29 -11.39
C ASP A 104 -4.20 -0.61 -12.81
N ASP A 105 -3.10 0.00 -13.23
CA ASP A 105 -2.46 -0.32 -14.51
C ASP A 105 -1.97 -1.78 -14.53
N ILE A 106 -1.55 -2.32 -13.38
CA ILE A 106 -1.23 -3.74 -13.23
C ILE A 106 -2.49 -4.55 -12.94
N ALA A 107 -3.30 -4.17 -11.93
CA ALA A 107 -4.38 -4.98 -11.43
C ALA A 107 -5.52 -5.18 -12.45
N PHE A 108 -5.88 -4.12 -13.19
CA PHE A 108 -7.08 -4.12 -14.02
C PHE A 108 -6.82 -3.90 -15.51
N ARG A 109 -5.78 -3.14 -15.88
CA ARG A 109 -5.54 -2.79 -17.29
C ARG A 109 -4.53 -3.69 -17.99
N PHE A 110 -3.80 -4.50 -17.26
CA PHE A 110 -2.69 -5.32 -17.79
C PHE A 110 -3.09 -6.16 -19.01
N SER A 111 -4.24 -6.82 -18.96
CA SER A 111 -4.74 -7.68 -20.03
C SER A 111 -5.68 -6.98 -21.01
N ASP A 112 -6.01 -5.71 -20.79
CA ASP A 112 -6.91 -4.97 -21.68
C ASP A 112 -6.19 -4.57 -22.98
N ARG A 113 -6.48 -5.32 -24.06
CA ARG A 113 -5.92 -5.05 -25.39
C ARG A 113 -6.44 -3.77 -26.03
N GLY A 114 -7.53 -3.19 -25.52
CA GLY A 114 -8.05 -1.89 -25.93
C GLY A 114 -7.37 -0.71 -25.26
N TRP A 115 -6.60 -0.99 -24.20
CA TRP A 115 -5.89 0.08 -23.51
C TRP A 115 -4.73 0.62 -24.36
N SER A 116 -4.67 1.94 -24.52
CA SER A 116 -3.67 2.61 -25.36
C SER A 116 -2.21 2.32 -24.97
N GLN A 117 -1.99 1.84 -23.75
CA GLN A 117 -0.67 1.47 -23.24
C GLN A 117 -0.40 -0.04 -23.30
N TRP A 118 -1.33 -0.84 -23.82
CA TRP A 118 -1.10 -2.27 -24.03
C TRP A 118 -0.05 -2.51 -25.13
N PRO A 119 0.84 -3.51 -25.03
CA PRO A 119 1.11 -4.33 -23.85
C PRO A 119 1.94 -3.56 -22.81
N LEU A 120 1.71 -3.87 -21.52
CA LEU A 120 2.52 -3.37 -20.43
C LEU A 120 3.70 -4.32 -20.19
N THR A 121 4.93 -3.82 -20.43
CA THR A 121 6.17 -4.53 -20.08
C THR A 121 6.80 -3.94 -18.82
N ALA A 122 7.69 -4.70 -18.17
CA ALA A 122 8.40 -4.24 -16.99
C ALA A 122 9.22 -2.97 -17.27
N GLU A 123 9.91 -2.90 -18.42
CA GLU A 123 10.69 -1.73 -18.80
C GLU A 123 9.81 -0.49 -19.00
N LYS A 124 8.68 -0.69 -19.67
CA LYS A 124 7.71 0.40 -19.90
C LYS A 124 7.17 0.90 -18.56
N TYR A 125 6.78 0.00 -17.68
CA TYR A 125 6.26 0.36 -16.37
C TYR A 125 7.32 1.10 -15.53
N VAL A 126 8.54 0.59 -15.47
CA VAL A 126 9.65 1.24 -14.74
C VAL A 126 9.97 2.61 -15.33
N SER A 127 9.86 2.79 -16.67
CA SER A 127 10.04 4.11 -17.27
C SER A 127 9.02 5.15 -16.79
N TRP A 128 7.78 4.72 -16.47
CA TRP A 128 6.78 5.61 -15.88
C TRP A 128 7.11 5.96 -14.42
N LEU A 129 7.60 4.97 -13.66
CA LEU A 129 8.03 5.22 -12.28
C LEU A 129 9.22 6.17 -12.21
N ASN A 130 10.11 6.11 -13.22
CA ASN A 130 11.31 6.95 -13.32
C ASN A 130 11.06 8.30 -14.03
N ASN A 131 9.78 8.67 -14.23
CA ASN A 131 9.45 9.94 -14.84
C ASN A 131 9.73 11.11 -13.87
N PRO A 132 10.57 12.10 -14.24
CA PRO A 132 10.86 13.27 -13.39
C PRO A 132 9.62 14.11 -13.07
N GLU A 133 8.55 13.98 -13.85
CA GLU A 133 7.27 14.65 -13.61
C GLU A 133 6.39 13.92 -12.58
N LEU A 134 6.80 12.73 -12.11
CA LEU A 134 6.12 12.00 -11.05
C LEU A 134 6.69 12.44 -9.69
N PRO A 135 6.07 13.40 -8.99
CA PRO A 135 6.63 13.91 -7.75
C PRO A 135 6.47 12.88 -6.64
N GLY A 136 7.54 12.62 -5.89
CA GLY A 136 7.49 11.73 -4.73
C GLY A 136 8.84 11.21 -4.28
N GLU A 137 8.82 10.58 -3.13
CA GLU A 137 9.94 9.89 -2.49
C GLU A 137 9.69 8.39 -2.35
N VAL A 138 8.41 8.01 -2.33
CA VAL A 138 7.93 6.63 -2.22
C VAL A 138 6.87 6.37 -3.29
N ILE A 139 6.79 5.15 -3.79
CA ILE A 139 5.69 4.73 -4.67
C ILE A 139 5.05 3.51 -4.04
N ASN A 140 3.79 3.64 -3.64
CA ASN A 140 3.03 2.59 -2.98
C ASN A 140 2.11 1.92 -4.00
N LEU A 141 2.44 0.68 -4.34
CA LEU A 141 1.66 -0.17 -5.25
C LEU A 141 0.91 -1.21 -4.39
N PHE A 142 -0.37 -0.98 -4.18
CA PHE A 142 -1.23 -1.88 -3.40
C PHE A 142 -2.21 -2.57 -4.31
N MET A 143 -2.24 -3.89 -4.25
CA MET A 143 -3.18 -4.73 -5.00
C MET A 143 -3.33 -6.08 -4.29
N ASP A 144 -4.43 -6.75 -4.54
CA ASP A 144 -4.75 -8.01 -3.90
C ASP A 144 -4.00 -9.17 -4.56
N TYR A 145 -3.79 -10.26 -3.83
CA TYR A 145 -3.11 -11.45 -4.34
C TYR A 145 -3.85 -12.10 -5.50
N GLU A 146 -5.19 -12.09 -5.49
CA GLU A 146 -6.03 -12.60 -6.55
C GLU A 146 -5.84 -11.87 -7.89
N THR A 147 -5.22 -10.70 -7.89
CA THR A 147 -4.73 -10.06 -9.11
C THR A 147 -3.89 -11.03 -9.94
N PHE A 148 -3.04 -11.83 -9.27
CA PHE A 148 -2.07 -12.72 -9.89
C PHE A 148 -2.58 -14.17 -9.93
N GLY A 149 -3.32 -14.52 -10.97
CA GLY A 149 -3.83 -15.87 -11.23
C GLY A 149 -5.35 -15.97 -11.30
N GLU A 150 -6.09 -15.01 -10.75
CA GLU A 150 -7.55 -14.97 -10.84
C GLU A 150 -8.01 -13.82 -11.75
N HIS A 151 -7.66 -12.58 -11.48
CA HIS A 151 -8.00 -11.43 -12.33
C HIS A 151 -7.12 -11.36 -13.57
N GLN A 152 -5.82 -11.54 -13.40
CA GLN A 152 -4.83 -11.61 -14.46
C GLN A 152 -4.29 -13.04 -14.54
N TRP A 153 -4.77 -13.81 -15.53
CA TRP A 153 -4.43 -15.21 -15.71
C TRP A 153 -3.01 -15.36 -16.28
N GLU A 154 -2.41 -16.54 -16.13
CA GLU A 154 -1.10 -16.87 -16.70
C GLU A 154 -0.99 -16.51 -18.20
N SER A 155 -2.05 -16.78 -18.95
CA SER A 155 -2.11 -16.49 -20.39
C SER A 155 -2.02 -14.99 -20.75
N THR A 156 -2.20 -14.09 -19.77
CA THR A 156 -2.00 -12.64 -19.97
C THR A 156 -0.53 -12.24 -19.96
N GLY A 157 0.35 -13.10 -19.44
CA GLY A 157 1.77 -12.82 -19.25
C GLY A 157 2.08 -12.12 -17.91
N ILE A 158 1.13 -12.03 -16.99
CA ILE A 158 1.28 -11.30 -15.71
C ILE A 158 2.44 -11.85 -14.86
N PHE A 159 2.62 -13.18 -14.85
CA PHE A 159 3.70 -13.79 -14.06
C PHE A 159 5.09 -13.47 -14.64
N ALA A 160 5.24 -13.50 -15.96
CA ALA A 160 6.49 -13.07 -16.60
C ALA A 160 6.80 -11.59 -16.36
N PHE A 161 5.75 -10.75 -16.35
CA PHE A 161 5.89 -9.34 -15.97
C PHE A 161 6.36 -9.20 -14.52
N MET A 162 5.74 -9.92 -13.57
CA MET A 162 6.10 -9.86 -12.15
C MET A 162 7.49 -10.42 -11.86
N GLU A 163 7.95 -11.42 -12.63
CA GLU A 163 9.31 -11.93 -12.54
C GLU A 163 10.34 -10.89 -13.02
N ALA A 164 10.05 -10.22 -14.14
CA ALA A 164 10.95 -9.23 -14.73
C ALA A 164 10.97 -7.90 -13.97
N LEU A 165 9.85 -7.46 -13.39
CA LEU A 165 9.69 -6.14 -12.79
C LEU A 165 10.73 -5.82 -11.70
N PRO A 166 10.99 -6.68 -10.69
CA PRO A 166 11.98 -6.40 -9.67
C PRO A 166 13.40 -6.26 -10.23
N GLU A 167 13.74 -7.07 -11.22
CA GLU A 167 15.05 -7.03 -11.86
C GLU A 167 15.27 -5.72 -12.61
N VAL A 168 14.30 -5.29 -13.40
CA VAL A 168 14.36 -4.01 -14.15
C VAL A 168 14.41 -2.83 -13.18
N MET A 169 13.62 -2.86 -12.11
CA MET A 169 13.63 -1.81 -11.09
C MET A 169 15.00 -1.69 -10.41
N LEU A 170 15.58 -2.81 -9.96
CA LEU A 170 16.86 -2.80 -9.24
C LEU A 170 18.06 -2.41 -10.13
N ARG A 171 17.94 -2.58 -11.45
CA ARG A 171 18.94 -2.09 -12.42
C ARG A 171 18.80 -0.58 -12.70
N THR A 172 17.65 0.01 -12.38
CA THR A 172 17.40 1.44 -12.60
C THR A 172 17.91 2.24 -11.42
N PRO A 173 18.86 3.17 -11.61
CA PRO A 173 19.40 3.97 -10.51
C PRO A 173 18.31 4.74 -9.76
N GLY A 174 18.43 4.79 -8.44
CA GLY A 174 17.50 5.55 -7.58
C GLY A 174 16.33 4.73 -7.03
N PHE A 175 16.11 3.50 -7.49
CA PHE A 175 15.07 2.62 -6.95
C PHE A 175 15.60 1.63 -5.92
N ALA A 176 14.80 1.41 -4.88
CA ALA A 176 14.97 0.35 -3.90
C ALA A 176 13.61 -0.15 -3.42
N PHE A 177 13.52 -1.44 -3.11
CA PHE A 177 12.37 -1.98 -2.38
C PHE A 177 12.59 -1.80 -0.89
N ILE A 178 11.61 -1.26 -0.20
CA ILE A 178 11.61 -1.06 1.25
C ILE A 178 10.28 -1.55 1.83
N THR A 179 10.27 -1.86 3.11
CA THR A 179 9.05 -2.21 3.82
C THR A 179 8.27 -0.94 4.22
N PRO A 180 6.96 -1.05 4.53
CA PRO A 180 6.17 0.05 5.05
C PRO A 180 6.78 0.74 6.26
N SER A 181 7.26 -0.03 7.25
CA SER A 181 7.92 0.54 8.43
C SER A 181 9.25 1.23 8.10
N GLU A 182 10.04 0.68 7.16
CA GLU A 182 11.26 1.33 6.67
C GLU A 182 10.96 2.64 5.94
N ALA A 183 9.89 2.67 5.12
CA ALA A 183 9.46 3.89 4.43
C ALA A 183 9.07 4.98 5.43
N ALA A 184 8.24 4.65 6.43
CA ALA A 184 7.83 5.58 7.46
C ALA A 184 8.97 6.06 8.36
N ALA A 185 10.00 5.25 8.56
CA ALA A 185 11.19 5.63 9.33
C ALA A 185 12.19 6.48 8.54
N ARG A 186 12.21 6.34 7.20
CA ARG A 186 13.19 6.98 6.32
C ARG A 186 12.74 8.35 5.83
N PHE A 187 11.45 8.53 5.62
CA PHE A 187 10.90 9.75 5.03
C PHE A 187 10.00 10.48 6.01
N GLU A 188 10.22 11.79 6.16
CA GLU A 188 9.38 12.63 7.00
C GLU A 188 8.06 12.94 6.30
N PRO A 189 6.94 13.03 7.04
CA PRO A 189 5.66 13.43 6.48
C PRO A 189 5.72 14.84 5.88
N VAL A 190 5.26 14.98 4.63
CA VAL A 190 5.23 16.29 3.96
C VAL A 190 4.04 17.15 4.39
N ALA A 191 3.00 16.53 4.92
CA ALA A 191 1.81 17.20 5.46
C ALA A 191 0.96 16.23 6.27
N SER A 192 -0.03 16.75 6.99
CA SER A 192 -1.12 15.96 7.58
C SER A 192 -2.29 15.81 6.60
N LEU A 193 -2.97 14.67 6.70
CA LEU A 193 -4.18 14.32 5.96
C LEU A 193 -5.21 13.77 6.92
#